data_326d90d5ac03db7ee05e01c59efe0abf
#
_entry.id   326d90d5ac03db7ee05e01c59efe0abf
#
_cell.length_a   1.000
_cell.length_b   1.000
_cell.length_c   1.000
_cell.angle_alpha   90.00
_cell.angle_beta   90.00
_cell.angle_gamma   90.00
#
_symmetry.space_group_name_H-M   'P 1'
#
loop_
_entity.id
_entity.type
_entity.pdbx_description
1 polymer ?
#
loop_
_entity_poly.entity_id
_entity_poly.type
_entity_poly.pdbx_seq_one_letter_code
_entity_poly.pdbx_strand_id
1 'polypeptide(L)'
;SVTLSAGDIALPAPMQGTVVNWSVAEGDAVAEGALLCVMDAMKMEHEIRAPRSGLIASLHCGAGDAVLEGAMLAALTPAEVAAEGEAAEADVDLDRIRPDLAEVIERHGFGLDENRPAAVARRRKTGQRTTRENLEDLVDADSFVEYGSLLIAAQRRRRPIDDLIKRTPADGMVAGHGIVNGDLFDPDRSRTVVMSYDYTVLAGTQGTMNHIKKDRLIELAERSRMPVVFFTEGGGGRPGDTDGIGVAGLDCLAFWTFGQLSGQVPLIGITSGRCFAGNAALLGTCDVVIATENSNIGMGGPAMIEGGGLGVFPPEAVGPLSVQRKNGVVDLVAKDEAEAVALAKQYLSYFQGPVKDWSCADQRTLRHLIPENRLRVYDVRKVIHALADEGSVLELRREFGVGMITCLARIEGKPVGLIANDPTHLSGAIDAVGCDKSARFMQLCDAFNLPIVSLCDTPGFMVGPAEEENAMVRHAG
;
A
#
# COMPACT_ATOMS: atom_id res chain seq x y z
N SER A 1 -26.21 -25.91 55.83
CA SER A 1 -26.80 -24.57 56.02
C SER A 1 -25.90 -23.86 57.02
N VAL A 2 -25.19 -22.86 56.59
CA VAL A 2 -24.36 -22.03 57.47
C VAL A 2 -25.31 -21.07 58.20
N THR A 3 -25.26 -21.08 59.53
CA THR A 3 -26.11 -20.19 60.38
C THR A 3 -25.30 -18.91 60.62
N LEU A 4 -25.73 -17.80 60.02
CA LEU A 4 -25.19 -16.48 60.31
C LEU A 4 -25.61 -16.04 61.72
N SER A 5 -24.71 -15.37 62.44
CA SER A 5 -25.08 -14.72 63.70
C SER A 5 -25.97 -13.51 63.43
N ALA A 6 -26.80 -13.11 64.40
CA ALA A 6 -27.72 -11.98 64.22
C ALA A 6 -26.96 -10.69 64.02
N GLY A 7 -27.04 -10.13 62.79
CA GLY A 7 -26.34 -8.89 62.36
C GLY A 7 -25.22 -9.08 61.37
N ASP A 8 -24.78 -10.32 61.08
CA ASP A 8 -23.73 -10.58 60.07
C ASP A 8 -24.25 -10.44 58.65
N ILE A 9 -23.38 -9.95 57.77
CA ILE A 9 -23.60 -9.81 56.32
C ILE A 9 -22.97 -11.00 55.63
N ALA A 10 -23.74 -11.73 54.83
CA ALA A 10 -23.24 -12.79 53.97
C ALA A 10 -22.48 -12.21 52.81
N LEU A 11 -21.33 -12.77 52.47
CA LEU A 11 -20.54 -12.47 51.29
C LEU A 11 -20.64 -13.66 50.30
N PRO A 12 -21.62 -13.66 49.41
CA PRO A 12 -21.78 -14.73 48.45
C PRO A 12 -20.81 -14.61 47.27
N ALA A 13 -20.46 -15.73 46.65
CA ALA A 13 -19.76 -15.76 45.37
C ALA A 13 -20.64 -15.11 44.28
N PRO A 14 -20.14 -14.11 43.57
CA PRO A 14 -20.93 -13.43 42.54
C PRO A 14 -21.14 -14.30 41.29
N MET A 15 -20.34 -15.35 41.13
CA MET A 15 -20.40 -16.29 40.02
C MET A 15 -19.73 -17.61 40.39
N GLN A 16 -19.95 -18.66 39.60
CA GLN A 16 -19.22 -19.91 39.73
C GLN A 16 -17.72 -19.70 39.39
N GLY A 17 -16.82 -20.19 40.23
CA GLY A 17 -15.38 -20.07 40.05
C GLY A 17 -14.56 -20.81 41.09
N THR A 18 -13.26 -20.58 41.12
CA THR A 18 -12.33 -21.12 42.11
C THR A 18 -11.70 -19.98 42.92
N VAL A 19 -11.67 -20.12 44.23
CA VAL A 19 -10.99 -19.14 45.08
C VAL A 19 -9.48 -19.29 44.89
N VAL A 20 -8.80 -18.25 44.44
CA VAL A 20 -7.34 -18.27 44.19
C VAL A 20 -6.59 -18.04 45.50
N ASN A 21 -6.93 -16.98 46.21
CA ASN A 21 -6.33 -16.63 47.49
C ASN A 21 -7.28 -15.77 48.33
N TRP A 22 -7.04 -15.76 49.65
CA TRP A 22 -7.61 -14.80 50.58
C TRP A 22 -6.56 -13.76 50.96
N SER A 23 -6.95 -12.47 50.97
CA SER A 23 -6.14 -11.35 51.45
C SER A 23 -6.38 -11.05 52.92
N VAL A 24 -7.35 -11.73 53.56
CA VAL A 24 -7.79 -11.52 54.94
C VAL A 24 -7.97 -12.87 55.65
N ALA A 25 -7.93 -12.84 56.98
CA ALA A 25 -8.19 -13.97 57.86
C ALA A 25 -9.43 -13.68 58.77
N GLU A 26 -9.94 -14.75 59.39
CA GLU A 26 -11.01 -14.60 60.40
C GLU A 26 -10.58 -13.72 61.58
N GLY A 27 -11.37 -12.75 61.95
CA GLY A 27 -11.10 -11.76 62.97
C GLY A 27 -10.43 -10.46 62.45
N ASP A 28 -10.04 -10.41 61.19
CA ASP A 28 -9.47 -9.20 60.61
C ASP A 28 -10.53 -8.09 60.46
N ALA A 29 -10.08 -6.87 60.76
CA ALA A 29 -10.84 -5.66 60.53
C ALA A 29 -10.64 -5.19 59.10
N VAL A 30 -11.73 -4.96 58.35
CA VAL A 30 -11.69 -4.52 56.97
C VAL A 30 -12.52 -3.25 56.75
N ALA A 31 -12.00 -2.31 56.00
CA ALA A 31 -12.75 -1.14 55.58
C ALA A 31 -13.67 -1.51 54.38
N GLU A 32 -14.71 -0.73 54.13
CA GLU A 32 -15.51 -0.81 52.90
C GLU A 32 -14.63 -0.70 51.68
N GLY A 33 -14.78 -1.58 50.67
CA GLY A 33 -13.98 -1.63 49.46
C GLY A 33 -12.66 -2.39 49.57
N ALA A 34 -12.23 -2.83 50.80
CA ALA A 34 -11.00 -3.61 50.97
C ALA A 34 -11.10 -4.95 50.22
N LEU A 35 -9.98 -5.38 49.61
CA LEU A 35 -9.85 -6.66 48.92
C LEU A 35 -9.95 -7.80 49.93
N LEU A 36 -10.88 -8.73 49.76
CA LEU A 36 -11.07 -9.89 50.62
C LEU A 36 -10.48 -11.16 50.03
N CYS A 37 -10.82 -11.47 48.81
CA CYS A 37 -10.25 -12.59 48.09
C CYS A 37 -10.26 -12.38 46.58
N VAL A 38 -9.48 -13.19 45.85
CA VAL A 38 -9.47 -13.27 44.39
C VAL A 38 -10.05 -14.60 43.95
N MET A 39 -10.99 -14.59 43.02
CA MET A 39 -11.59 -15.76 42.40
C MET A 39 -11.22 -15.85 40.93
N ASP A 40 -10.86 -17.03 40.43
CA ASP A 40 -10.75 -17.31 39.00
C ASP A 40 -12.10 -17.84 38.49
N ALA A 41 -12.69 -17.14 37.55
CA ALA A 41 -13.88 -17.55 36.83
C ALA A 41 -13.75 -17.25 35.36
N MET A 42 -14.00 -18.26 34.50
CA MET A 42 -13.90 -18.13 33.03
C MET A 42 -12.53 -17.61 32.53
N LYS A 43 -11.43 -18.00 33.17
CA LYS A 43 -10.05 -17.57 32.93
C LYS A 43 -9.74 -16.09 33.24
N MET A 44 -10.57 -15.48 34.08
CA MET A 44 -10.40 -14.12 34.55
C MET A 44 -10.37 -14.11 36.10
N GLU A 45 -9.48 -13.32 36.65
CA GLU A 45 -9.44 -13.08 38.10
C GLU A 45 -10.43 -11.99 38.49
N HIS A 46 -11.25 -12.28 39.48
CA HIS A 46 -12.25 -11.37 40.04
C HIS A 46 -11.93 -11.05 41.47
N GLU A 47 -11.81 -9.77 41.77
CA GLU A 47 -11.59 -9.27 43.10
C GLU A 47 -12.94 -9.20 43.87
N ILE A 48 -13.00 -9.90 45.01
CA ILE A 48 -14.13 -9.81 45.92
C ILE A 48 -13.79 -8.82 47.03
N ARG A 49 -14.54 -7.75 47.11
CA ARG A 49 -14.28 -6.63 48.02
C ARG A 49 -15.34 -6.54 49.11
N ALA A 50 -14.96 -5.98 50.26
CA ALA A 50 -15.88 -5.77 51.41
C ALA A 50 -16.98 -4.77 51.03
N PRO A 51 -18.26 -5.14 51.16
CA PRO A 51 -19.36 -4.23 50.85
C PRO A 51 -19.59 -3.16 51.93
N ARG A 52 -19.02 -3.32 53.11
CA ARG A 52 -19.07 -2.40 54.25
C ARG A 52 -17.85 -2.65 55.17
N SER A 53 -17.53 -1.66 56.01
CA SER A 53 -16.55 -1.83 57.07
C SER A 53 -17.04 -2.80 58.13
N GLY A 54 -16.14 -3.65 58.67
CA GLY A 54 -16.47 -4.64 59.65
C GLY A 54 -15.36 -5.61 60.01
N LEU A 55 -15.68 -6.64 60.76
CA LEU A 55 -14.78 -7.75 61.08
C LEU A 55 -15.14 -8.99 60.30
N ILE A 56 -14.16 -9.72 59.78
CA ILE A 56 -14.40 -11.02 59.11
C ILE A 56 -14.80 -12.03 60.21
N ALA A 57 -16.08 -12.41 60.26
CA ALA A 57 -16.61 -13.30 61.25
C ALA A 57 -16.23 -14.76 60.97
N SER A 58 -16.23 -15.18 59.71
CA SER A 58 -15.87 -16.54 59.31
C SER A 58 -15.56 -16.61 57.83
N LEU A 59 -14.68 -17.54 57.43
CA LEU A 59 -14.41 -17.93 56.05
C LEU A 59 -15.01 -19.32 55.81
N HIS A 60 -15.73 -19.50 54.69
CA HIS A 60 -16.46 -20.75 54.40
C HIS A 60 -15.86 -21.57 53.25
N CYS A 61 -14.79 -21.06 52.63
CA CYS A 61 -14.03 -21.76 51.60
C CYS A 61 -12.59 -21.36 51.69
N GLY A 62 -11.68 -22.25 51.26
CA GLY A 62 -10.25 -22.07 51.23
C GLY A 62 -9.74 -21.69 49.83
N ALA A 63 -8.47 -21.33 49.76
CA ALA A 63 -7.79 -21.19 48.47
C ALA A 63 -7.75 -22.55 47.76
N GLY A 64 -8.11 -22.56 46.47
CA GLY A 64 -8.24 -23.76 45.64
C GLY A 64 -9.64 -24.36 45.61
N ASP A 65 -10.57 -23.91 46.44
CA ASP A 65 -11.95 -24.43 46.47
C ASP A 65 -12.76 -23.91 45.27
N ALA A 66 -13.49 -24.82 44.63
CA ALA A 66 -14.48 -24.48 43.60
C ALA A 66 -15.83 -24.13 44.27
N VAL A 67 -16.37 -22.97 43.94
CA VAL A 67 -17.64 -22.49 44.49
C VAL A 67 -18.65 -22.21 43.38
N LEU A 68 -19.92 -22.41 43.68
CA LEU A 68 -21.03 -22.07 42.81
C LEU A 68 -21.45 -20.60 43.04
N GLU A 69 -22.11 -20.01 42.07
CA GLU A 69 -22.76 -18.71 42.23
C GLU A 69 -23.71 -18.73 43.45
N GLY A 70 -23.62 -17.71 44.29
CA GLY A 70 -24.39 -17.60 45.52
C GLY A 70 -23.86 -18.43 46.69
N ALA A 71 -22.81 -19.26 46.51
CA ALA A 71 -22.15 -19.95 47.62
C ALA A 71 -21.55 -18.93 48.58
N MET A 72 -21.72 -19.16 49.89
CA MET A 72 -21.19 -18.28 50.93
C MET A 72 -19.68 -18.39 51.00
N LEU A 73 -18.97 -17.29 50.69
CA LEU A 73 -17.53 -17.18 50.79
C LEU A 73 -17.07 -16.84 52.20
N ALA A 74 -17.71 -15.85 52.80
CA ALA A 74 -17.39 -15.37 54.14
C ALA A 74 -18.62 -14.71 54.79
N ALA A 75 -18.52 -14.47 56.11
CA ALA A 75 -19.45 -13.63 56.86
C ALA A 75 -18.71 -12.40 57.43
N LEU A 76 -19.36 -11.24 57.37
CA LEU A 76 -18.81 -9.97 57.83
C LEU A 76 -19.72 -9.42 58.94
N THR A 77 -19.21 -9.17 60.15
CA THR A 77 -19.88 -8.44 61.20
C THR A 77 -19.66 -6.95 61.04
N PRO A 78 -20.67 -6.12 60.71
CA PRO A 78 -20.49 -4.69 60.59
C PRO A 78 -19.93 -4.07 61.87
N ALA A 79 -18.87 -3.30 61.75
CA ALA A 79 -18.25 -2.55 62.84
C ALA A 79 -17.68 -1.24 62.27
N GLU A 80 -17.61 -0.21 63.13
CA GLU A 80 -16.83 0.98 62.79
C GLU A 80 -15.35 0.62 62.83
N VAL A 81 -14.73 0.51 61.67
CA VAL A 81 -13.30 0.35 61.49
C VAL A 81 -12.77 1.71 61.11
N ALA A 82 -11.83 2.25 61.88
CA ALA A 82 -11.12 3.46 61.47
C ALA A 82 -10.50 3.17 60.08
N ALA A 83 -10.88 3.93 59.09
CA ALA A 83 -10.25 3.86 57.76
C ALA A 83 -8.77 4.19 57.96
N GLU A 84 -7.89 3.19 57.91
CA GLU A 84 -6.52 3.43 57.61
C GLU A 84 -6.56 3.95 56.15
N GLY A 85 -6.15 5.21 55.99
CA GLY A 85 -6.38 6.10 54.88
C GLY A 85 -6.64 5.39 53.54
N GLU A 86 -7.59 5.88 52.78
CA GLU A 86 -7.71 5.60 51.38
C GLU A 86 -6.31 5.55 50.81
N ALA A 87 -5.89 4.39 50.27
CA ALA A 87 -4.66 4.33 49.50
C ALA A 87 -4.82 5.43 48.44
N ALA A 88 -4.09 6.55 48.63
CA ALA A 88 -4.10 7.63 47.68
C ALA A 88 -3.95 6.95 46.31
N GLU A 89 -4.86 7.22 45.35
CA GLU A 89 -4.70 6.77 43.99
C GLU A 89 -3.28 7.10 43.62
N ALA A 90 -2.45 6.05 43.49
CA ALA A 90 -1.04 6.24 43.17
C ALA A 90 -1.03 7.03 41.87
N ASP A 91 -0.35 8.17 41.87
CA ASP A 91 -0.20 9.03 40.69
C ASP A 91 0.18 8.11 39.53
N VAL A 92 -0.74 7.90 38.59
CA VAL A 92 -0.53 6.97 37.47
C VAL A 92 0.50 7.62 36.56
N ASP A 93 1.70 7.03 36.52
CA ASP A 93 2.72 7.44 35.55
C ASP A 93 2.21 7.14 34.13
N LEU A 94 1.74 8.18 33.44
CA LEU A 94 1.18 8.07 32.10
C LEU A 94 2.26 7.75 31.05
N ASP A 95 3.54 7.97 31.34
CA ASP A 95 4.65 7.68 30.43
C ASP A 95 5.17 6.24 30.60
N ARG A 96 4.69 5.51 31.59
CA ARG A 96 5.06 4.12 31.82
C ARG A 96 4.50 3.22 30.72
N ILE A 97 5.38 2.68 29.89
CA ILE A 97 5.04 1.67 28.88
C ILE A 97 5.01 0.29 29.58
N ARG A 98 3.87 -0.37 29.53
CA ARG A 98 3.69 -1.74 30.04
C ARG A 98 4.44 -2.73 29.12
N PRO A 99 4.89 -3.90 29.65
CA PRO A 99 5.64 -4.88 28.85
C PRO A 99 4.89 -5.39 27.60
N ASP A 100 3.58 -5.59 27.69
CA ASP A 100 2.73 -6.01 26.56
C ASP A 100 2.66 -4.95 25.45
N LEU A 101 2.55 -3.67 25.81
CA LEU A 101 2.62 -2.56 24.86
C LEU A 101 4.03 -2.42 24.27
N ALA A 102 5.08 -2.57 25.10
CA ALA A 102 6.47 -2.54 24.63
C ALA A 102 6.74 -3.62 23.56
N GLU A 103 6.21 -4.84 23.75
CA GLU A 103 6.32 -5.92 22.76
C GLU A 103 5.66 -5.55 21.43
N VAL A 104 4.47 -4.93 21.46
CA VAL A 104 3.78 -4.47 20.24
C VAL A 104 4.59 -3.39 19.52
N ILE A 105 5.11 -2.41 20.27
CA ILE A 105 5.95 -1.34 19.71
C ILE A 105 7.21 -1.93 19.06
N GLU A 106 7.90 -2.85 19.76
CA GLU A 106 9.08 -3.53 19.21
C GLU A 106 8.75 -4.29 17.92
N ARG A 107 7.63 -5.02 17.88
CA ARG A 107 7.18 -5.77 16.70
C ARG A 107 6.93 -4.87 15.49
N HIS A 108 6.29 -3.72 15.68
CA HIS A 108 6.14 -2.72 14.64
C HIS A 108 7.48 -2.12 14.21
N GLY A 109 8.36 -1.90 15.17
CA GLY A 109 9.70 -1.35 14.96
C GLY A 109 10.57 -2.15 13.99
N PHE A 110 10.43 -3.48 13.92
CA PHE A 110 11.21 -4.32 12.99
C PHE A 110 10.97 -3.99 11.51
N GLY A 111 9.85 -3.36 11.17
CA GLY A 111 9.54 -2.90 9.81
C GLY A 111 10.12 -1.54 9.46
N LEU A 112 10.63 -0.77 10.42
CA LEU A 112 11.10 0.60 10.23
C LEU A 112 12.59 0.64 9.84
N ASP A 113 12.96 1.59 9.00
CA ASP A 113 14.32 1.71 8.45
C ASP A 113 15.37 1.96 9.54
N GLU A 114 15.02 2.72 10.59
CA GLU A 114 15.90 3.02 11.74
C GLU A 114 16.36 1.74 12.47
N ASN A 115 15.53 0.70 12.49
CA ASN A 115 15.80 -0.58 13.12
C ASN A 115 16.42 -1.62 12.16
N ARG A 116 16.64 -1.24 10.90
CA ARG A 116 17.17 -2.09 9.82
C ARG A 116 18.40 -1.51 9.10
N PRO A 117 19.40 -0.97 9.82
CA PRO A 117 20.51 -0.23 9.21
C PRO A 117 21.30 -1.04 8.17
N ALA A 118 21.45 -2.35 8.37
CA ALA A 118 22.13 -3.22 7.41
C ALA A 118 21.35 -3.41 6.11
N ALA A 119 20.01 -3.43 6.15
CA ALA A 119 19.17 -3.50 4.96
C ALA A 119 19.20 -2.18 4.19
N VAL A 120 19.05 -1.07 4.90
CA VAL A 120 19.19 0.29 4.34
C VAL A 120 20.56 0.47 3.68
N ALA A 121 21.65 0.10 4.35
CA ALA A 121 23.01 0.21 3.80
C ALA A 121 23.18 -0.62 2.50
N ARG A 122 22.58 -1.82 2.43
CA ARG A 122 22.58 -2.61 1.18
C ARG A 122 21.84 -1.91 0.06
N ARG A 123 20.68 -1.33 0.36
CA ARG A 123 19.87 -0.57 -0.60
C ARG A 123 20.63 0.65 -1.16
N ARG A 124 21.31 1.37 -0.28
CA ARG A 124 22.16 2.53 -0.66
C ARG A 124 23.31 2.18 -1.61
N LYS A 125 23.84 0.95 -1.56
CA LYS A 125 24.89 0.51 -2.50
C LYS A 125 24.44 0.50 -3.96
N THR A 126 23.15 0.37 -4.22
CA THR A 126 22.57 0.44 -5.56
C THR A 126 22.09 1.85 -5.93
N GLY A 127 22.32 2.84 -5.05
CA GLY A 127 21.87 4.22 -5.26
C GLY A 127 20.36 4.43 -5.10
N GLN A 128 19.64 3.41 -4.61
CA GLN A 128 18.17 3.43 -4.53
C GLN A 128 17.68 3.80 -3.12
N ARG A 129 16.47 4.32 -3.06
CA ARG A 129 15.72 4.61 -1.82
C ARG A 129 15.15 3.33 -1.21
N THR A 130 14.82 3.41 0.08
CA THR A 130 14.01 2.37 0.72
C THR A 130 12.55 2.49 0.29
N THR A 131 11.80 1.41 0.49
CA THR A 131 10.35 1.40 0.29
C THR A 131 9.65 2.49 1.12
N ARG A 132 10.08 2.68 2.39
CA ARG A 132 9.45 3.68 3.28
C ARG A 132 9.71 5.10 2.81
N GLU A 133 10.92 5.42 2.39
CA GLU A 133 11.24 6.75 1.83
C GLU A 133 10.41 7.08 0.58
N ASN A 134 10.17 6.09 -0.29
CA ASN A 134 9.32 6.30 -1.45
C ASN A 134 7.85 6.52 -1.06
N LEU A 135 7.37 5.82 -0.04
CA LEU A 135 6.01 5.99 0.46
C LEU A 135 5.83 7.32 1.18
N GLU A 136 6.79 7.73 2.03
CA GLU A 136 6.78 9.02 2.72
C GLU A 136 6.78 10.21 1.75
N ASP A 137 7.49 10.09 0.62
CA ASP A 137 7.50 11.11 -0.42
C ASP A 137 6.20 11.12 -1.25
N LEU A 138 5.54 9.95 -1.41
CA LEU A 138 4.32 9.82 -2.20
C LEU A 138 3.09 10.34 -1.47
N VAL A 139 2.91 9.99 -0.21
CA VAL A 139 1.71 10.34 0.56
C VAL A 139 1.94 11.61 1.38
N ASP A 140 0.87 12.32 1.65
CA ASP A 140 0.92 13.50 2.50
C ASP A 140 1.27 13.09 3.93
N ALA A 141 1.97 13.97 4.66
CA ALA A 141 2.44 13.70 6.01
C ALA A 141 1.32 13.20 6.93
N ASP A 142 1.63 12.20 7.75
CA ASP A 142 0.75 11.59 8.74
C ASP A 142 -0.55 10.96 8.18
N SER A 143 -0.66 10.81 6.85
CA SER A 143 -1.85 10.26 6.20
C SER A 143 -1.80 8.75 5.95
N PHE A 144 -0.62 8.12 6.04
CA PHE A 144 -0.45 6.72 5.69
C PHE A 144 -0.94 5.77 6.78
N VAL A 145 -1.90 4.92 6.42
CA VAL A 145 -2.40 3.83 7.27
C VAL A 145 -1.88 2.51 6.71
N GLU A 146 -0.90 1.91 7.38
CA GLU A 146 -0.29 0.64 6.97
C GLU A 146 -1.17 -0.56 7.36
N TYR A 147 -1.36 -1.49 6.42
CA TYR A 147 -2.05 -2.76 6.66
C TYR A 147 -1.05 -3.91 6.74
N GLY A 148 -1.27 -4.79 7.73
CA GLY A 148 -0.52 -6.04 7.87
C GLY A 148 0.98 -5.84 8.05
N SER A 149 1.41 -4.83 8.79
CA SER A 149 2.82 -4.55 9.14
C SER A 149 3.47 -5.70 9.91
N LEU A 150 2.70 -6.47 10.68
CA LEU A 150 3.17 -7.61 11.49
C LEU A 150 3.22 -8.94 10.75
N LEU A 151 2.86 -8.98 9.46
CA LEU A 151 3.00 -10.20 8.65
C LEU A 151 4.46 -10.59 8.50
N ILE A 152 4.69 -11.90 8.41
CA ILE A 152 6.00 -12.50 8.16
C ILE A 152 5.89 -13.51 7.02
N ALA A 153 7.02 -13.87 6.39
CA ALA A 153 7.03 -14.87 5.34
C ALA A 153 6.48 -16.22 5.82
N ALA A 154 5.73 -16.90 4.98
CA ALA A 154 5.10 -18.19 5.25
C ALA A 154 6.14 -19.35 5.23
N GLN A 155 7.20 -19.24 6.05
CA GLN A 155 8.37 -20.13 6.06
C GLN A 155 8.63 -20.76 7.43
N ARG A 156 7.61 -20.89 8.30
CA ARG A 156 7.75 -21.40 9.68
C ARG A 156 8.27 -22.85 9.74
N ARG A 157 8.07 -23.65 8.69
CA ARG A 157 8.65 -24.99 8.59
C ARG A 157 10.15 -25.01 8.28
N ARG A 158 10.72 -23.87 7.85
CA ARG A 158 12.13 -23.73 7.46
C ARG A 158 12.95 -22.90 8.42
N ARG A 159 12.32 -21.98 9.14
CA ARG A 159 12.98 -20.97 9.97
C ARG A 159 12.24 -20.76 11.29
N PRO A 160 12.95 -20.50 12.40
CA PRO A 160 12.34 -20.05 13.64
C PRO A 160 11.51 -18.79 13.44
N ILE A 161 10.44 -18.64 14.21
CA ILE A 161 9.54 -17.50 14.11
C ILE A 161 10.24 -16.16 14.39
N ASP A 162 11.14 -16.13 15.38
CA ASP A 162 11.90 -14.92 15.73
C ASP A 162 12.82 -14.45 14.61
N ASP A 163 13.40 -15.39 13.84
CA ASP A 163 14.19 -15.07 12.65
C ASP A 163 13.31 -14.46 11.54
N LEU A 164 12.11 -15.05 11.33
CA LEU A 164 11.16 -14.54 10.34
C LEU A 164 10.65 -13.13 10.69
N ILE A 165 10.35 -12.87 11.96
CA ILE A 165 9.92 -11.57 12.46
C ILE A 165 10.96 -10.49 12.12
N LYS A 166 12.22 -10.75 12.39
CA LYS A 166 13.31 -9.78 12.19
C LYS A 166 13.72 -9.63 10.73
N ARG A 167 13.65 -10.70 9.93
CA ARG A 167 14.18 -10.71 8.55
C ARG A 167 13.14 -10.54 7.47
N THR A 168 11.86 -10.78 7.77
CA THR A 168 10.78 -10.71 6.78
C THR A 168 9.61 -9.82 7.22
N PRO A 169 9.88 -8.60 7.71
CA PRO A 169 8.83 -7.72 8.16
C PRO A 169 7.85 -7.43 7.03
N ALA A 170 6.57 -7.36 7.38
CA ALA A 170 5.44 -7.14 6.46
C ALA A 170 5.38 -8.14 5.29
N ASP A 171 6.06 -9.28 5.40
CA ASP A 171 6.31 -10.25 4.31
C ASP A 171 6.87 -9.60 3.03
N GLY A 172 7.69 -8.54 3.18
CA GLY A 172 8.33 -7.84 2.05
C GLY A 172 7.39 -6.97 1.23
N MET A 173 6.25 -6.56 1.80
CA MET A 173 5.35 -5.59 1.18
C MET A 173 4.86 -4.57 2.20
N VAL A 174 5.28 -3.32 2.07
CA VAL A 174 4.70 -2.20 2.81
C VAL A 174 3.51 -1.69 2.01
N ALA A 175 2.33 -1.72 2.58
CA ALA A 175 1.13 -1.39 1.83
C ALA A 175 0.00 -0.92 2.74
N GLY A 176 -0.89 -0.08 2.20
CA GLY A 176 -1.99 0.53 2.92
C GLY A 176 -2.72 1.55 2.06
N HIS A 177 -3.24 2.58 2.67
CA HIS A 177 -3.76 3.75 1.97
C HIS A 177 -3.25 5.04 2.61
N GLY A 178 -3.23 6.10 1.82
CA GLY A 178 -2.87 7.45 2.27
C GLY A 178 -3.53 8.51 1.42
N ILE A 179 -3.23 9.76 1.71
CA ILE A 179 -3.65 10.91 0.92
C ILE A 179 -2.53 11.26 -0.05
N VAL A 180 -2.85 11.53 -1.31
CA VAL A 180 -1.90 12.01 -2.33
C VAL A 180 -2.49 13.26 -2.97
N ASN A 181 -1.73 14.37 -2.98
CA ASN A 181 -2.15 15.68 -3.48
C ASN A 181 -3.33 16.29 -2.68
N GLY A 182 -3.39 16.09 -1.37
CA GLY A 182 -4.47 16.62 -0.51
C GLY A 182 -4.45 18.14 -0.36
N ASP A 183 -3.35 18.80 -0.70
CA ASP A 183 -3.23 20.24 -0.80
C ASP A 183 -3.95 20.83 -2.04
N LEU A 184 -4.16 20.02 -3.07
CA LEU A 184 -4.80 20.40 -4.33
C LEU A 184 -6.25 19.94 -4.44
N PHE A 185 -6.59 18.81 -3.81
CA PHE A 185 -7.88 18.14 -4.01
C PHE A 185 -8.55 17.74 -2.69
N ASP A 186 -9.86 17.59 -2.73
CA ASP A 186 -10.64 17.14 -1.57
C ASP A 186 -10.22 15.73 -1.10
N PRO A 187 -10.33 15.42 0.20
CA PRO A 187 -9.92 14.12 0.76
C PRO A 187 -10.54 12.90 0.05
N ASP A 188 -11.79 13.01 -0.40
CA ASP A 188 -12.47 11.90 -1.10
C ASP A 188 -11.86 11.60 -2.48
N ARG A 189 -11.16 12.57 -3.08
CA ARG A 189 -10.46 12.42 -4.36
C ARG A 189 -8.97 12.11 -4.19
N SER A 190 -8.43 12.35 -2.99
CA SER A 190 -6.99 12.22 -2.69
C SER A 190 -6.64 10.89 -2.05
N ARG A 191 -7.62 10.13 -1.54
CA ARG A 191 -7.38 8.79 -0.98
C ARG A 191 -6.85 7.85 -2.05
N THR A 192 -5.74 7.19 -1.76
CA THR A 192 -5.03 6.33 -2.70
C THR A 192 -4.56 5.08 -1.98
N VAL A 193 -4.80 3.91 -2.56
CA VAL A 193 -4.17 2.66 -2.13
C VAL A 193 -2.73 2.66 -2.61
N VAL A 194 -1.82 2.36 -1.70
CA VAL A 194 -0.39 2.32 -2.00
C VAL A 194 0.16 0.95 -1.63
N MET A 195 0.86 0.31 -2.57
CA MET A 195 1.52 -0.97 -2.38
C MET A 195 2.97 -0.87 -2.83
N SER A 196 3.89 -1.36 -2.03
CA SER A 196 5.31 -1.33 -2.37
C SER A 196 6.01 -2.61 -1.93
N TYR A 197 6.61 -3.32 -2.86
CA TYR A 197 7.52 -4.41 -2.54
C TYR A 197 8.81 -3.86 -1.93
N ASP A 198 9.23 -4.43 -0.82
CA ASP A 198 10.54 -4.16 -0.21
C ASP A 198 11.58 -5.14 -0.77
N TYR A 199 12.39 -4.67 -1.72
CA TYR A 199 13.43 -5.49 -2.34
C TYR A 199 14.47 -6.00 -1.33
N THR A 200 14.62 -5.34 -0.16
CA THR A 200 15.52 -5.79 0.90
C THR A 200 15.04 -7.04 1.62
N VAL A 201 13.75 -7.38 1.46
CA VAL A 201 13.12 -8.58 2.01
C VAL A 201 12.89 -9.59 0.90
N LEU A 202 13.69 -10.64 0.88
CA LEU A 202 13.58 -11.73 -0.08
C LEU A 202 13.48 -11.28 -1.55
N ALA A 203 14.22 -10.21 -1.89
CA ALA A 203 14.28 -9.60 -3.23
C ALA A 203 12.92 -9.17 -3.80
N GLY A 204 12.02 -8.67 -2.96
CA GLY A 204 10.70 -8.22 -3.38
C GLY A 204 9.82 -9.30 -4.00
N THR A 205 10.09 -10.58 -3.67
CA THR A 205 9.36 -11.71 -4.25
C THR A 205 7.96 -11.84 -3.66
N GLN A 206 7.05 -12.34 -4.47
CA GLN A 206 5.66 -12.56 -4.11
C GLN A 206 5.52 -13.84 -3.28
N GLY A 207 5.20 -13.67 -2.00
CA GLY A 207 4.97 -14.76 -1.05
C GLY A 207 3.50 -14.87 -0.65
N THR A 208 3.14 -15.97 0.02
CA THR A 208 1.76 -16.27 0.42
C THR A 208 1.11 -15.15 1.23
N MET A 209 1.81 -14.59 2.21
CA MET A 209 1.22 -13.59 3.10
C MET A 209 1.08 -12.23 2.43
N ASN A 210 2.06 -11.83 1.59
CA ASN A 210 1.92 -10.59 0.85
C ASN A 210 0.89 -10.70 -0.29
N HIS A 211 0.62 -11.89 -0.83
CA HIS A 211 -0.52 -12.10 -1.73
C HIS A 211 -1.85 -11.83 -1.02
N ILE A 212 -2.06 -12.42 0.17
CA ILE A 212 -3.30 -12.19 0.95
C ILE A 212 -3.48 -10.70 1.26
N LYS A 213 -2.39 -10.01 1.66
CA LYS A 213 -2.42 -8.56 1.90
C LYS A 213 -2.82 -7.79 0.64
N LYS A 214 -2.18 -8.10 -0.48
CA LYS A 214 -2.43 -7.46 -1.77
C LYS A 214 -3.88 -7.67 -2.23
N ASP A 215 -4.39 -8.90 -2.14
CA ASP A 215 -5.78 -9.21 -2.50
C ASP A 215 -6.78 -8.36 -1.71
N ARG A 216 -6.54 -8.18 -0.38
CA ARG A 216 -7.37 -7.32 0.47
C ARG A 216 -7.31 -5.84 0.10
N LEU A 217 -6.14 -5.35 -0.30
CA LEU A 217 -5.98 -3.95 -0.70
C LEU A 217 -6.57 -3.68 -2.09
N ILE A 218 -6.51 -4.65 -3.00
CA ILE A 218 -7.18 -4.56 -4.31
C ILE A 218 -8.71 -4.54 -4.12
N GLU A 219 -9.25 -5.39 -3.25
CA GLU A 219 -10.67 -5.36 -2.87
C GLU A 219 -11.06 -4.02 -2.25
N LEU A 220 -10.22 -3.45 -1.40
CA LEU A 220 -10.45 -2.13 -0.81
C LEU A 220 -10.48 -1.04 -1.89
N ALA A 221 -9.52 -1.06 -2.83
CA ALA A 221 -9.46 -0.13 -3.95
C ALA A 221 -10.73 -0.19 -4.80
N GLU A 222 -11.22 -1.39 -5.12
CA GLU A 222 -12.44 -1.60 -5.89
C GLU A 222 -13.67 -1.04 -5.17
N ARG A 223 -13.88 -1.45 -3.92
CA ARG A 223 -15.07 -1.07 -3.12
C ARG A 223 -15.14 0.42 -2.84
N SER A 224 -13.98 1.05 -2.62
CA SER A 224 -13.89 2.47 -2.25
C SER A 224 -13.54 3.38 -3.43
N ARG A 225 -13.42 2.81 -4.65
CA ARG A 225 -13.03 3.55 -5.87
C ARG A 225 -11.76 4.38 -5.69
N MET A 226 -10.77 3.82 -5.00
CA MET A 226 -9.49 4.48 -4.77
C MET A 226 -8.49 4.15 -5.86
N PRO A 227 -7.76 5.13 -6.41
CA PRO A 227 -6.60 4.88 -7.25
C PRO A 227 -5.57 3.98 -6.57
N VAL A 228 -4.73 3.32 -7.36
CA VAL A 228 -3.65 2.47 -6.85
C VAL A 228 -2.31 2.97 -7.37
N VAL A 229 -1.35 3.20 -6.46
CA VAL A 229 0.06 3.37 -6.79
C VAL A 229 0.83 2.15 -6.33
N PHE A 230 1.51 1.48 -7.25
CA PHE A 230 2.16 0.21 -7.00
C PHE A 230 3.64 0.23 -7.38
N PHE A 231 4.52 0.15 -6.39
CA PHE A 231 5.97 -0.04 -6.58
C PHE A 231 6.24 -1.55 -6.74
N THR A 232 6.66 -1.95 -7.94
CA THR A 232 6.65 -3.35 -8.37
C THR A 232 8.02 -4.01 -8.43
N GLU A 233 9.09 -3.36 -7.96
CA GLU A 233 10.43 -3.95 -7.98
C GLU A 233 10.44 -5.31 -7.27
N GLY A 234 10.83 -6.39 -7.98
CA GLY A 234 10.87 -7.71 -7.40
C GLY A 234 11.10 -8.85 -8.38
N GLY A 235 11.42 -10.01 -7.84
CA GLY A 235 11.85 -11.19 -8.58
C GLY A 235 10.74 -12.15 -9.02
N GLY A 236 9.46 -11.80 -8.87
CA GLY A 236 8.35 -12.71 -9.17
C GLY A 236 7.96 -13.62 -8.01
N GLY A 237 7.37 -14.78 -8.29
CA GLY A 237 6.90 -15.73 -7.28
C GLY A 237 8.02 -16.24 -6.38
N ARG A 238 7.73 -16.44 -5.11
CA ARG A 238 8.67 -16.93 -4.10
C ARG A 238 8.55 -18.45 -3.95
N PRO A 239 9.55 -19.24 -4.35
CA PRO A 239 9.48 -20.71 -4.28
C PRO A 239 9.72 -21.28 -2.87
N GLY A 240 10.05 -20.43 -1.90
CA GLY A 240 10.52 -20.84 -0.58
C GLY A 240 9.47 -20.90 0.51
N ASP A 241 8.24 -20.50 0.25
CA ASP A 241 7.15 -20.54 1.23
C ASP A 241 6.68 -21.97 1.48
N THR A 242 6.52 -22.35 2.74
CA THR A 242 6.29 -23.74 3.18
C THR A 242 5.01 -23.94 3.98
N ASP A 243 4.37 -22.85 4.41
CA ASP A 243 3.22 -22.91 5.33
C ASP A 243 1.88 -23.01 4.59
N GLY A 244 1.88 -22.85 3.26
CA GLY A 244 0.70 -22.98 2.42
C GLY A 244 0.34 -24.42 2.09
N ILE A 245 -0.90 -24.65 1.67
CA ILE A 245 -1.37 -25.92 1.10
C ILE A 245 -1.31 -25.79 -0.42
N GLY A 246 -0.47 -26.58 -1.08
CA GLY A 246 -0.39 -26.65 -2.54
C GLY A 246 0.82 -25.94 -3.17
N VAL A 247 0.84 -25.95 -4.51
CA VAL A 247 1.89 -25.29 -5.29
C VAL A 247 1.63 -23.80 -5.29
N ALA A 248 2.53 -23.03 -4.72
CA ALA A 248 2.41 -21.60 -4.65
C ALA A 248 2.15 -20.99 -6.04
N GLY A 249 1.07 -20.22 -6.17
CA GLY A 249 0.95 -19.20 -7.18
C GLY A 249 0.03 -19.46 -8.37
N LEU A 250 -0.66 -20.60 -8.46
CA LEU A 250 -1.63 -20.83 -9.56
C LEU A 250 -3.06 -20.36 -9.23
N ASP A 251 -3.37 -20.20 -7.96
CA ASP A 251 -4.67 -19.73 -7.43
C ASP A 251 -4.61 -18.29 -6.88
N CYS A 252 -3.66 -17.50 -7.37
CA CYS A 252 -3.46 -16.14 -6.93
C CYS A 252 -4.54 -15.21 -7.51
N LEU A 253 -5.44 -14.71 -6.68
CA LEU A 253 -6.54 -13.82 -7.07
C LEU A 253 -6.04 -12.47 -7.58
N ALA A 254 -4.90 -11.99 -7.10
CA ALA A 254 -4.39 -10.66 -7.39
C ALA A 254 -4.30 -10.33 -8.88
N PHE A 255 -3.91 -11.27 -9.73
CA PHE A 255 -3.80 -11.01 -11.17
C PHE A 255 -5.18 -10.76 -11.80
N TRP A 256 -6.17 -11.53 -11.40
CA TRP A 256 -7.53 -11.38 -11.89
C TRP A 256 -8.20 -10.13 -11.31
N THR A 257 -8.17 -9.95 -10.00
CA THR A 257 -8.81 -8.82 -9.32
C THR A 257 -8.15 -7.49 -9.69
N PHE A 258 -6.81 -7.47 -9.84
CA PHE A 258 -6.11 -6.26 -10.28
C PHE A 258 -6.46 -5.90 -11.73
N GLY A 259 -6.60 -6.91 -12.61
CA GLY A 259 -7.10 -6.70 -13.98
C GLY A 259 -8.52 -6.14 -14.03
N GLN A 260 -9.39 -6.52 -13.08
CA GLN A 260 -10.75 -5.98 -12.98
C GLN A 260 -10.79 -4.49 -12.60
N LEU A 261 -9.76 -3.97 -11.92
CA LEU A 261 -9.68 -2.54 -11.61
C LEU A 261 -9.40 -1.67 -12.85
N SER A 262 -8.91 -2.25 -13.95
CA SER A 262 -8.60 -1.52 -15.18
C SER A 262 -9.82 -0.74 -15.68
N GLY A 263 -9.66 0.55 -15.92
CA GLY A 263 -10.74 1.46 -16.30
C GLY A 263 -11.74 1.82 -15.19
N GLN A 264 -11.60 1.26 -13.97
CA GLN A 264 -12.44 1.60 -12.82
C GLN A 264 -11.82 2.66 -11.94
N VAL A 265 -10.51 2.53 -11.70
CA VAL A 265 -9.68 3.45 -10.93
C VAL A 265 -8.32 3.60 -11.60
N PRO A 266 -7.64 4.75 -11.51
CA PRO A 266 -6.30 4.90 -12.05
C PRO A 266 -5.31 3.93 -11.41
N LEU A 267 -4.55 3.20 -12.24
CA LEU A 267 -3.54 2.23 -11.84
C LEU A 267 -2.16 2.75 -12.24
N ILE A 268 -1.32 3.12 -11.29
CA ILE A 268 0.01 3.67 -11.50
C ILE A 268 1.04 2.64 -11.07
N GLY A 269 1.85 2.15 -12.01
CA GLY A 269 2.96 1.24 -11.74
C GLY A 269 4.30 1.96 -11.74
N ILE A 270 5.08 1.79 -10.68
CA ILE A 270 6.43 2.34 -10.56
C ILE A 270 7.42 1.20 -10.41
N THR A 271 8.53 1.25 -11.15
CA THR A 271 9.64 0.32 -10.94
C THR A 271 10.98 1.05 -10.95
N SER A 272 11.86 0.63 -10.04
CA SER A 272 13.25 1.09 -9.96
C SER A 272 14.11 -0.14 -9.71
N GLY A 273 14.89 -0.55 -10.72
CA GLY A 273 15.64 -1.80 -10.66
C GLY A 273 14.93 -2.96 -11.37
N ARG A 274 14.97 -4.15 -10.78
CA ARG A 274 14.53 -5.40 -11.42
C ARG A 274 13.06 -5.68 -11.15
N CYS A 275 12.28 -5.84 -12.21
CA CYS A 275 10.86 -6.20 -12.15
C CYS A 275 10.59 -7.39 -13.08
N PHE A 276 10.47 -8.59 -12.51
CA PHE A 276 10.35 -9.82 -13.29
C PHE A 276 9.10 -10.63 -12.93
N ALA A 277 8.68 -11.47 -13.88
CA ALA A 277 7.60 -12.44 -13.75
C ALA A 277 6.29 -11.82 -13.23
N GLY A 278 5.73 -12.32 -12.12
CA GLY A 278 4.48 -11.82 -11.56
C GLY A 278 4.48 -10.34 -11.19
N ASN A 279 5.65 -9.79 -10.79
CA ASN A 279 5.78 -8.36 -10.54
C ASN A 279 5.65 -7.56 -11.85
N ALA A 280 6.26 -8.04 -12.93
CA ALA A 280 6.15 -7.41 -14.25
C ALA A 280 4.73 -7.55 -14.85
N ALA A 281 4.04 -8.66 -14.59
CA ALA A 281 2.66 -8.84 -15.03
C ALA A 281 1.72 -7.81 -14.38
N LEU A 282 1.87 -7.57 -13.06
CA LEU A 282 1.09 -6.54 -12.37
C LEU A 282 1.47 -5.13 -12.84
N LEU A 283 2.76 -4.85 -13.07
CA LEU A 283 3.22 -3.59 -13.63
C LEU A 283 2.58 -3.35 -15.02
N GLY A 284 2.58 -4.35 -15.89
CA GLY A 284 2.01 -4.27 -17.25
C GLY A 284 0.48 -4.12 -17.27
N THR A 285 -0.21 -4.41 -16.17
CA THR A 285 -1.66 -4.20 -16.02
C THR A 285 -1.99 -2.75 -15.69
N CYS A 286 -1.01 -1.96 -15.22
CA CYS A 286 -1.24 -0.56 -14.87
C CYS A 286 -1.54 0.30 -16.10
N ASP A 287 -2.26 1.40 -15.89
CA ASP A 287 -2.59 2.39 -16.93
C ASP A 287 -1.36 3.17 -17.35
N VAL A 288 -0.44 3.40 -16.43
CA VAL A 288 0.86 4.05 -16.66
C VAL A 288 1.96 3.27 -15.99
N VAL A 289 3.06 3.10 -16.70
CA VAL A 289 4.32 2.50 -16.21
C VAL A 289 5.39 3.57 -16.13
N ILE A 290 5.84 3.86 -14.92
CA ILE A 290 6.94 4.80 -14.62
C ILE A 290 8.17 3.97 -14.26
N ALA A 291 9.28 4.13 -14.99
CA ALA A 291 10.49 3.37 -14.75
C ALA A 291 11.71 4.29 -14.61
N THR A 292 12.57 3.99 -13.64
CA THR A 292 13.87 4.68 -13.51
C THR A 292 14.90 4.14 -14.52
N GLU A 293 15.97 4.91 -14.76
CA GLU A 293 16.97 4.57 -15.78
C GLU A 293 17.66 3.21 -15.59
N ASN A 294 17.73 2.72 -14.34
CA ASN A 294 18.32 1.43 -13.97
C ASN A 294 17.34 0.25 -14.01
N SER A 295 16.15 0.45 -14.59
CA SER A 295 15.10 -0.57 -14.58
C SER A 295 15.29 -1.66 -15.63
N ASN A 296 14.94 -2.90 -15.22
CA ASN A 296 14.84 -4.06 -16.10
C ASN A 296 13.46 -4.70 -15.91
N ILE A 297 12.69 -4.83 -16.97
CA ILE A 297 11.31 -5.30 -16.93
C ILE A 297 11.16 -6.51 -17.87
N GLY A 298 10.79 -7.67 -17.33
CA GLY A 298 10.62 -8.88 -18.14
C GLY A 298 9.65 -9.88 -17.55
N MET A 299 8.98 -10.66 -18.40
CA MET A 299 8.04 -11.71 -17.97
C MET A 299 8.73 -12.90 -17.30
N GLY A 300 10.06 -12.99 -17.38
CA GLY A 300 10.86 -13.97 -16.67
C GLY A 300 12.25 -13.44 -16.38
N GLY A 301 12.76 -13.70 -15.18
CA GLY A 301 14.14 -13.37 -14.83
C GLY A 301 15.15 -14.40 -15.39
N PRO A 302 16.48 -14.16 -15.25
CA PRO A 302 17.55 -15.04 -15.78
C PRO A 302 17.38 -16.51 -15.41
N ALA A 303 17.02 -16.82 -14.17
CA ALA A 303 16.84 -18.20 -13.71
C ALA A 303 15.69 -18.93 -14.43
N MET A 304 14.61 -18.23 -14.81
CA MET A 304 13.53 -18.83 -15.60
C MET A 304 13.96 -19.08 -17.05
N ILE A 305 14.72 -18.15 -17.61
CA ILE A 305 15.24 -18.26 -19.00
C ILE A 305 16.20 -19.45 -19.09
N GLU A 306 17.13 -19.57 -18.14
CA GLU A 306 18.08 -20.67 -18.05
C GLU A 306 17.38 -21.99 -17.81
N GLY A 307 16.45 -22.06 -16.83
CA GLY A 307 15.65 -23.24 -16.52
C GLY A 307 14.76 -23.71 -17.67
N GLY A 308 14.35 -22.81 -18.56
CA GLY A 308 13.63 -23.09 -19.80
C GLY A 308 14.53 -23.52 -20.98
N GLY A 309 15.85 -23.59 -20.78
CA GLY A 309 16.79 -23.95 -21.86
C GLY A 309 16.96 -22.87 -22.95
N LEU A 310 16.60 -21.62 -22.66
CA LEU A 310 16.64 -20.51 -23.62
C LEU A 310 17.97 -19.74 -23.62
N GLY A 311 18.94 -20.20 -22.82
CA GLY A 311 20.28 -19.59 -22.69
C GLY A 311 20.52 -18.98 -21.31
N VAL A 312 21.75 -18.49 -21.09
CA VAL A 312 22.18 -17.84 -19.86
C VAL A 312 22.39 -16.36 -20.15
N PHE A 313 21.67 -15.49 -19.45
CA PHE A 313 21.72 -14.05 -19.63
C PHE A 313 21.92 -13.33 -18.29
N PRO A 314 22.71 -12.26 -18.24
CA PRO A 314 22.74 -11.39 -17.06
C PRO A 314 21.41 -10.66 -16.90
N PRO A 315 21.00 -10.32 -15.66
CA PRO A 315 19.74 -9.62 -15.42
C PRO A 315 19.58 -8.33 -16.25
N GLU A 316 20.66 -7.61 -16.46
CA GLU A 316 20.72 -6.35 -17.21
C GLU A 316 20.38 -6.52 -18.70
N ALA A 317 20.53 -7.72 -19.25
CA ALA A 317 20.15 -8.02 -20.63
C ALA A 317 18.67 -8.31 -20.81
N VAL A 318 17.94 -8.56 -19.72
CA VAL A 318 16.52 -8.92 -19.77
C VAL A 318 15.66 -7.68 -19.62
N GLY A 319 15.09 -7.20 -20.74
CA GLY A 319 14.17 -6.08 -20.78
C GLY A 319 14.74 -4.77 -20.18
N PRO A 320 15.93 -4.31 -20.61
CA PRO A 320 16.48 -3.05 -20.14
C PRO A 320 15.61 -1.85 -20.59
N LEU A 321 15.63 -0.77 -19.82
CA LEU A 321 14.86 0.43 -20.11
C LEU A 321 15.07 0.94 -21.54
N SER A 322 16.30 0.86 -22.07
CA SER A 322 16.63 1.27 -23.44
C SER A 322 15.81 0.56 -24.54
N VAL A 323 15.28 -0.61 -24.23
CA VAL A 323 14.36 -1.37 -25.08
C VAL A 323 12.90 -1.06 -24.69
N GLN A 324 12.58 -1.09 -23.40
CA GLN A 324 11.20 -1.01 -22.92
C GLN A 324 10.54 0.36 -23.14
N ARG A 325 11.31 1.44 -23.19
CA ARG A 325 10.79 2.78 -23.53
C ARG A 325 10.46 2.96 -25.03
N LYS A 326 11.06 2.12 -25.90
CA LYS A 326 10.85 2.19 -27.36
C LYS A 326 9.77 1.24 -27.87
N ASN A 327 9.40 0.22 -27.08
CA ASN A 327 8.39 -0.76 -27.47
C ASN A 327 7.04 -0.54 -26.79
N GLY A 328 6.88 0.56 -26.03
CA GLY A 328 5.62 0.95 -25.42
C GLY A 328 5.30 0.30 -24.08
N VAL A 329 6.21 -0.46 -23.47
CA VAL A 329 6.06 -1.00 -22.11
C VAL A 329 6.15 0.10 -21.08
N VAL A 330 7.06 1.07 -21.26
CA VAL A 330 7.26 2.19 -20.34
C VAL A 330 6.64 3.46 -20.90
N ASP A 331 5.79 4.09 -20.12
CA ASP A 331 5.12 5.34 -20.47
C ASP A 331 5.94 6.57 -20.10
N LEU A 332 6.57 6.55 -18.91
CA LEU A 332 7.34 7.66 -18.36
C LEU A 332 8.69 7.16 -17.84
N VAL A 333 9.74 7.88 -18.18
CA VAL A 333 11.10 7.63 -17.69
C VAL A 333 11.45 8.66 -16.63
N ALA A 334 11.92 8.17 -15.47
CA ALA A 334 12.41 8.98 -14.38
C ALA A 334 13.92 8.76 -14.18
N LYS A 335 14.65 9.80 -13.83
CA LYS A 335 16.10 9.70 -13.52
C LYS A 335 16.36 8.90 -12.23
N ASP A 336 15.45 9.02 -11.26
CA ASP A 336 15.52 8.40 -9.93
C ASP A 336 14.12 8.18 -9.35
N GLU A 337 14.05 7.58 -8.14
CA GLU A 337 12.77 7.31 -7.49
C GLU A 337 12.03 8.58 -7.05
N ALA A 338 12.76 9.68 -6.73
CA ALA A 338 12.11 10.95 -6.37
C ALA A 338 11.32 11.52 -7.55
N GLU A 339 11.93 11.52 -8.74
CA GLU A 339 11.23 11.95 -9.96
C GLU A 339 10.10 10.99 -10.33
N ALA A 340 10.28 9.67 -10.11
CA ALA A 340 9.21 8.69 -10.35
C ALA A 340 7.99 8.95 -9.46
N VAL A 341 8.20 9.30 -8.19
CA VAL A 341 7.12 9.70 -7.26
C VAL A 341 6.47 11.01 -7.73
N ALA A 342 7.24 12.02 -8.11
CA ALA A 342 6.71 13.28 -8.60
C ALA A 342 5.85 13.09 -9.87
N LEU A 343 6.30 12.24 -10.81
CA LEU A 343 5.54 11.89 -12.01
C LEU A 343 4.26 11.12 -11.67
N ALA A 344 4.28 10.25 -10.67
CA ALA A 344 3.08 9.54 -10.21
C ALA A 344 2.05 10.49 -9.60
N LYS A 345 2.50 11.44 -8.75
CA LYS A 345 1.63 12.51 -8.21
C LYS A 345 1.05 13.38 -9.32
N GLN A 346 1.86 13.77 -10.29
CA GLN A 346 1.40 14.55 -11.43
C GLN A 346 0.38 13.76 -12.26
N TYR A 347 0.69 12.50 -12.62
CA TYR A 347 -0.23 11.64 -13.37
C TYR A 347 -1.56 11.47 -12.64
N LEU A 348 -1.53 11.15 -11.35
CA LEU A 348 -2.74 10.98 -10.55
C LEU A 348 -3.59 12.25 -10.52
N SER A 349 -2.96 13.43 -10.47
CA SER A 349 -3.66 14.71 -10.38
C SER A 349 -4.69 14.94 -11.50
N TYR A 350 -4.45 14.41 -12.70
CA TYR A 350 -5.39 14.57 -13.83
C TYR A 350 -6.72 13.85 -13.62
N PHE A 351 -6.75 12.84 -12.76
CA PHE A 351 -7.94 12.05 -12.43
C PHE A 351 -8.62 12.53 -11.13
N GLN A 352 -7.95 13.40 -10.36
CA GLN A 352 -8.48 13.94 -9.11
C GLN A 352 -9.36 15.18 -9.31
N GLY A 353 -9.30 15.81 -10.48
CA GLY A 353 -10.19 16.91 -10.84
C GLY A 353 -9.48 18.18 -11.32
N PRO A 354 -10.21 19.29 -11.44
CA PRO A 354 -9.64 20.57 -11.83
C PRO A 354 -8.84 21.21 -10.70
N VAL A 355 -7.79 21.96 -11.06
CA VAL A 355 -7.05 22.84 -10.15
C VAL A 355 -7.55 24.27 -10.26
N LYS A 356 -7.45 25.04 -9.17
CA LYS A 356 -7.93 26.43 -9.12
C LYS A 356 -6.91 27.42 -9.66
N ASP A 357 -5.64 27.17 -9.36
CA ASP A 357 -4.54 28.05 -9.74
C ASP A 357 -3.89 27.50 -11.02
N TRP A 358 -3.94 28.28 -12.08
CA TRP A 358 -3.35 27.96 -13.37
C TRP A 358 -2.86 29.22 -14.08
N SER A 359 -1.88 29.05 -14.95
CA SER A 359 -1.40 30.08 -15.87
C SER A 359 -1.16 29.49 -17.25
N CYS A 360 -1.22 30.30 -18.28
CA CYS A 360 -0.93 29.87 -19.63
C CYS A 360 -0.09 30.93 -20.37
N ALA A 361 0.59 30.48 -21.42
CA ALA A 361 1.29 31.39 -22.31
C ALA A 361 0.32 32.35 -23.03
N ASP A 362 0.83 33.50 -23.47
CA ASP A 362 0.04 34.39 -24.32
C ASP A 362 -0.40 33.65 -25.60
N GLN A 363 -1.69 33.39 -25.72
CA GLN A 363 -2.28 32.61 -26.80
C GLN A 363 -2.04 33.19 -28.19
N ARG A 364 -1.67 34.50 -28.29
CA ARG A 364 -1.27 35.10 -29.55
C ARG A 364 0.01 34.51 -30.12
N THR A 365 0.85 33.88 -29.30
CA THR A 365 2.05 33.16 -29.75
C THR A 365 1.74 32.04 -30.73
N LEU A 366 0.56 31.41 -30.64
CA LEU A 366 0.09 30.38 -31.55
C LEU A 366 0.09 30.82 -33.01
N ARG A 367 -0.08 32.13 -33.29
CA ARG A 367 -0.07 32.71 -34.63
C ARG A 367 1.29 32.57 -35.33
N HIS A 368 2.35 32.35 -34.56
CA HIS A 368 3.73 32.31 -35.05
C HIS A 368 4.41 30.92 -34.93
N LEU A 369 3.73 29.95 -34.29
CA LEU A 369 4.29 28.62 -34.08
C LEU A 369 4.15 27.70 -35.31
N ILE A 370 3.16 27.97 -36.16
CA ILE A 370 2.97 27.26 -37.43
C ILE A 370 3.57 28.14 -38.55
N PRO A 371 4.47 27.61 -39.38
CA PRO A 371 5.08 28.39 -40.47
C PRO A 371 4.03 28.85 -41.51
N GLU A 372 4.14 30.08 -42.01
CA GLU A 372 3.33 30.57 -43.12
C GLU A 372 3.50 29.71 -44.38
N ASN A 373 4.74 29.25 -44.63
CA ASN A 373 5.00 28.28 -45.68
C ASN A 373 4.62 26.89 -45.22
N ARG A 374 3.46 26.42 -45.67
CA ARG A 374 2.86 25.14 -45.30
C ARG A 374 3.63 23.88 -45.75
N LEU A 375 4.69 24.04 -46.53
CA LEU A 375 5.62 22.95 -46.89
C LEU A 375 6.70 22.73 -45.82
N ARG A 376 6.78 23.58 -44.81
CA ARG A 376 7.76 23.45 -43.73
C ARG A 376 7.17 22.70 -42.56
N VAL A 377 7.92 21.71 -42.11
CA VAL A 377 7.59 21.01 -40.83
C VAL A 377 7.83 21.95 -39.66
N TYR A 378 7.14 21.71 -38.55
CA TYR A 378 7.26 22.44 -37.31
C TYR A 378 7.18 21.51 -36.11
N ASP A 379 7.63 21.99 -34.96
CA ASP A 379 7.53 21.26 -33.68
C ASP A 379 6.17 21.50 -33.04
N VAL A 380 5.27 20.53 -33.19
CA VAL A 380 3.89 20.61 -32.65
C VAL A 380 3.89 20.63 -31.12
N ARG A 381 4.94 20.16 -30.44
CA ARG A 381 5.05 20.24 -28.97
C ARG A 381 5.04 21.69 -28.49
N LYS A 382 5.62 22.62 -29.27
CA LYS A 382 5.52 24.05 -28.97
C LYS A 382 4.09 24.57 -29.00
N VAL A 383 3.28 24.05 -29.92
CA VAL A 383 1.83 24.38 -29.99
C VAL A 383 1.12 23.81 -28.78
N ILE A 384 1.39 22.57 -28.40
CA ILE A 384 0.82 21.91 -27.22
C ILE A 384 1.13 22.70 -25.95
N HIS A 385 2.41 23.08 -25.74
CA HIS A 385 2.81 23.85 -24.57
C HIS A 385 2.26 25.29 -24.55
N ALA A 386 2.01 25.89 -25.69
CA ALA A 386 1.39 27.19 -25.75
C ALA A 386 -0.13 27.14 -25.50
N LEU A 387 -0.78 26.04 -25.88
CA LEU A 387 -2.21 25.83 -25.70
C LEU A 387 -2.57 25.44 -24.27
N ALA A 388 -1.76 24.59 -23.65
CA ALA A 388 -1.99 24.05 -22.31
C ALA A 388 -1.53 25.02 -21.20
N ASP A 389 -2.00 24.77 -20.00
CA ASP A 389 -1.53 25.47 -18.80
C ASP A 389 -0.03 25.17 -18.57
N GLU A 390 0.70 26.17 -18.10
CA GLU A 390 2.14 26.08 -17.84
C GLU A 390 2.44 24.95 -16.85
N GLY A 391 3.42 24.09 -17.22
CA GLY A 391 3.82 22.93 -16.39
C GLY A 391 2.84 21.77 -16.35
N SER A 392 1.69 21.89 -17.05
CA SER A 392 0.66 20.83 -16.99
C SER A 392 0.81 19.72 -18.02
N VAL A 393 1.70 19.84 -19.00
CA VAL A 393 1.82 18.84 -20.07
C VAL A 393 2.64 17.64 -19.59
N LEU A 394 2.04 16.45 -19.64
CA LEU A 394 2.69 15.16 -19.36
C LEU A 394 2.59 14.26 -20.59
N GLU A 395 3.67 14.20 -21.39
CA GLU A 395 3.73 13.39 -22.60
C GLU A 395 3.98 11.92 -22.23
N LEU A 396 3.07 11.01 -22.63
CA LEU A 396 3.18 9.58 -22.42
C LEU A 396 3.81 8.89 -23.63
N ARG A 397 4.65 7.88 -23.38
CA ARG A 397 5.30 7.04 -24.43
C ARG A 397 6.04 7.84 -25.51
N ARG A 398 6.81 8.82 -25.09
CA ARG A 398 7.48 9.76 -25.99
C ARG A 398 8.33 9.07 -27.06
N GLU A 399 8.96 7.94 -26.75
CA GLU A 399 9.86 7.21 -27.66
C GLU A 399 9.19 6.03 -28.38
N PHE A 400 7.92 5.75 -28.10
CA PHE A 400 7.10 4.76 -28.78
C PHE A 400 6.06 5.45 -29.67
N GLY A 401 5.88 4.97 -30.91
CA GLY A 401 4.91 5.57 -31.86
C GLY A 401 5.16 7.07 -32.00
N VAL A 402 6.37 7.45 -32.34
CA VAL A 402 6.86 8.85 -32.30
C VAL A 402 6.11 9.81 -33.21
N GLY A 403 5.42 9.28 -34.25
CA GLY A 403 4.56 10.07 -35.14
C GLY A 403 3.27 10.55 -34.51
N MET A 404 2.90 9.98 -33.36
CA MET A 404 1.75 10.41 -32.57
C MET A 404 2.18 10.87 -31.20
N ILE A 405 1.76 12.04 -30.79
CA ILE A 405 2.00 12.61 -29.47
C ILE A 405 0.75 12.43 -28.63
N THR A 406 0.88 11.86 -27.45
CA THR A 406 -0.20 11.65 -26.49
C THR A 406 0.17 12.29 -25.15
N CYS A 407 -0.61 13.25 -24.70
CA CYS A 407 -0.34 13.97 -23.46
C CYS A 407 -1.59 14.01 -22.58
N LEU A 408 -1.39 13.90 -21.27
CA LEU A 408 -2.31 14.48 -20.31
C LEU A 408 -1.89 15.94 -20.11
N ALA A 409 -2.85 16.85 -20.05
CA ALA A 409 -2.60 18.28 -19.92
C ALA A 409 -3.76 18.94 -19.15
N ARG A 410 -3.62 20.24 -18.89
CA ARG A 410 -4.71 21.06 -18.36
C ARG A 410 -4.95 22.26 -19.27
N ILE A 411 -6.21 22.65 -19.36
CA ILE A 411 -6.64 23.89 -20.01
C ILE A 411 -7.57 24.60 -19.03
N GLU A 412 -7.20 25.80 -18.60
CA GLU A 412 -7.88 26.53 -17.54
C GLU A 412 -8.10 25.69 -16.26
N GLY A 413 -7.06 25.01 -15.83
CA GLY A 413 -7.06 24.12 -14.68
C GLY A 413 -7.77 22.76 -14.87
N LYS A 414 -8.50 22.57 -15.96
CA LYS A 414 -9.31 21.37 -16.24
C LYS A 414 -8.46 20.30 -16.94
N PRO A 415 -8.44 19.05 -16.46
CA PRO A 415 -7.67 17.99 -17.10
C PRO A 415 -8.28 17.57 -18.45
N VAL A 416 -7.39 17.35 -19.42
CA VAL A 416 -7.74 16.90 -20.77
C VAL A 416 -6.72 15.89 -21.26
N GLY A 417 -7.14 14.95 -22.11
CA GLY A 417 -6.25 14.22 -23.01
C GLY A 417 -5.96 15.06 -24.24
N LEU A 418 -4.73 15.01 -24.76
CA LEU A 418 -4.35 15.69 -25.98
C LEU A 418 -3.65 14.71 -26.91
N ILE A 419 -4.08 14.64 -28.16
CA ILE A 419 -3.48 13.84 -29.24
C ILE A 419 -3.06 14.77 -30.37
N ALA A 420 -1.85 14.60 -30.89
CA ALA A 420 -1.34 15.37 -32.02
C ALA A 420 -0.53 14.49 -32.98
N ASN A 421 -0.61 14.80 -34.27
CA ASN A 421 0.37 14.28 -35.24
C ASN A 421 1.69 15.05 -35.11
N ASP A 422 2.81 14.36 -35.25
CA ASP A 422 4.11 14.97 -35.32
C ASP A 422 4.57 15.14 -36.78
N PRO A 423 4.49 16.36 -37.37
CA PRO A 423 4.86 16.56 -38.75
C PRO A 423 6.34 16.25 -39.07
N THR A 424 7.18 16.17 -38.03
CA THR A 424 8.62 15.84 -38.22
C THR A 424 8.86 14.35 -38.46
N HIS A 425 7.85 13.49 -38.17
CA HIS A 425 7.88 12.07 -38.44
C HIS A 425 6.92 11.72 -39.58
N LEU A 426 7.41 11.10 -40.66
CA LEU A 426 6.63 10.69 -41.82
C LEU A 426 5.67 11.80 -42.35
N SER A 427 6.06 13.06 -42.19
CA SER A 427 5.23 14.24 -42.55
C SER A 427 3.85 14.23 -41.88
N GLY A 428 3.73 13.64 -40.69
CA GLY A 428 2.48 13.53 -39.94
C GLY A 428 1.61 12.32 -40.32
N ALA A 429 2.07 11.45 -41.22
CA ALA A 429 1.34 10.22 -41.54
C ALA A 429 1.33 9.26 -40.35
N ILE A 430 0.23 8.54 -40.19
CA ILE A 430 -0.01 7.64 -39.05
C ILE A 430 0.42 6.22 -39.44
N ASP A 431 1.41 5.67 -38.73
CA ASP A 431 1.87 4.30 -38.86
C ASP A 431 1.15 3.35 -37.87
N ALA A 432 1.34 2.04 -37.99
CA ALA A 432 0.72 1.04 -37.13
C ALA A 432 1.04 1.25 -35.65
N VAL A 433 2.28 1.63 -35.32
CA VAL A 433 2.70 1.87 -33.93
C VAL A 433 2.05 3.14 -33.36
N GLY A 434 1.91 4.17 -34.19
CA GLY A 434 1.17 5.39 -33.85
C GLY A 434 -0.33 5.12 -33.60
N CYS A 435 -0.92 4.21 -34.37
CA CYS A 435 -2.30 3.75 -34.15
C CYS A 435 -2.45 3.08 -32.76
N ASP A 436 -1.60 2.11 -32.46
CA ASP A 436 -1.64 1.39 -31.17
C ASP A 436 -1.46 2.33 -29.98
N LYS A 437 -0.52 3.29 -30.08
CA LYS A 437 -0.31 4.31 -29.05
C LYS A 437 -1.56 5.16 -28.84
N SER A 438 -2.17 5.63 -29.92
CA SER A 438 -3.36 6.48 -29.90
C SER A 438 -4.57 5.75 -29.36
N ALA A 439 -4.79 4.51 -29.81
CA ALA A 439 -5.91 3.67 -29.34
C ALA A 439 -5.87 3.46 -27.83
N ARG A 440 -4.72 3.07 -27.27
CA ARG A 440 -4.55 2.90 -25.81
C ARG A 440 -4.76 4.19 -25.04
N PHE A 441 -4.30 5.33 -25.58
CA PHE A 441 -4.50 6.62 -24.95
C PHE A 441 -5.97 7.07 -24.98
N MET A 442 -6.66 6.85 -26.10
CA MET A 442 -8.09 7.14 -26.19
C MET A 442 -8.91 6.27 -25.22
N GLN A 443 -8.58 4.98 -25.08
CA GLN A 443 -9.20 4.09 -24.10
C GLN A 443 -9.00 4.59 -22.67
N LEU A 444 -7.79 5.08 -22.33
CA LEU A 444 -7.51 5.68 -21.04
C LEU A 444 -8.40 6.90 -20.78
N CYS A 445 -8.47 7.82 -21.74
CA CYS A 445 -9.29 9.01 -21.60
C CYS A 445 -10.78 8.69 -21.48
N ASP A 446 -11.28 7.74 -22.28
CA ASP A 446 -12.68 7.28 -22.26
C ASP A 446 -13.03 6.65 -20.90
N ALA A 447 -12.19 5.76 -20.38
CA ALA A 447 -12.38 5.08 -19.09
C ALA A 447 -12.57 6.06 -17.92
N PHE A 448 -11.89 7.20 -17.97
CA PHE A 448 -11.90 8.21 -16.89
C PHE A 448 -12.63 9.50 -17.26
N ASN A 449 -13.40 9.50 -18.36
CA ASN A 449 -14.18 10.65 -18.83
C ASN A 449 -13.33 11.93 -19.03
N LEU A 450 -12.10 11.78 -19.49
CA LEU A 450 -11.26 12.91 -19.87
C LEU A 450 -11.61 13.36 -21.29
N PRO A 451 -12.00 14.62 -21.52
CA PRO A 451 -12.20 15.13 -22.88
C PRO A 451 -10.88 15.12 -23.65
N ILE A 452 -10.97 14.80 -24.96
CA ILE A 452 -9.79 14.74 -25.84
C ILE A 452 -9.75 15.95 -26.76
N VAL A 453 -8.61 16.64 -26.76
CA VAL A 453 -8.27 17.66 -27.75
C VAL A 453 -7.38 17.04 -28.82
N SER A 454 -7.82 17.06 -30.10
CA SER A 454 -7.06 16.54 -31.21
C SER A 454 -6.47 17.66 -32.06
N LEU A 455 -5.15 17.69 -32.17
CA LEU A 455 -4.42 18.58 -33.10
C LEU A 455 -4.06 17.77 -34.35
N CYS A 456 -4.96 17.80 -35.32
CA CYS A 456 -4.87 16.98 -36.53
C CYS A 456 -4.09 17.71 -37.64
N ASP A 457 -2.90 17.19 -37.96
CA ASP A 457 -2.08 17.61 -39.10
C ASP A 457 -1.44 16.37 -39.73
N THR A 458 -2.18 15.74 -40.65
CA THR A 458 -1.81 14.45 -41.24
C THR A 458 -2.29 14.34 -42.68
N PRO A 459 -1.51 13.71 -43.58
CA PRO A 459 -1.99 13.31 -44.92
C PRO A 459 -2.87 12.05 -44.89
N GLY A 460 -2.94 11.35 -43.72
CA GLY A 460 -3.64 10.10 -43.55
C GLY A 460 -2.74 8.99 -42.97
N PHE A 461 -3.21 7.74 -43.13
CA PHE A 461 -2.43 6.57 -42.72
C PHE A 461 -1.30 6.25 -43.69
N MET A 462 -0.27 5.57 -43.20
CA MET A 462 0.75 4.98 -44.06
C MET A 462 0.12 3.91 -44.96
N VAL A 463 0.63 3.82 -46.20
CA VAL A 463 0.09 2.93 -47.24
C VAL A 463 1.23 2.19 -47.93
N GLY A 464 0.93 1.06 -48.55
CA GLY A 464 1.86 0.28 -49.34
C GLY A 464 1.92 -1.19 -48.91
N PRO A 465 2.55 -2.07 -49.72
CA PRO A 465 2.57 -3.51 -49.43
C PRO A 465 3.19 -3.84 -48.06
N ALA A 466 4.22 -3.18 -47.66
CA ALA A 466 4.91 -3.40 -46.37
C ALA A 466 3.99 -3.00 -45.17
N GLU A 467 3.22 -1.95 -45.31
CA GLU A 467 2.27 -1.52 -44.28
C GLU A 467 1.11 -2.51 -44.13
N GLU A 468 0.63 -3.06 -45.24
CA GLU A 468 -0.43 -4.09 -45.23
C GLU A 468 0.11 -5.44 -44.69
N GLU A 469 1.37 -5.79 -44.93
CA GLU A 469 2.02 -6.94 -44.28
C GLU A 469 2.07 -6.78 -42.74
N ASN A 470 2.18 -5.54 -42.25
CA ASN A 470 2.07 -5.19 -40.83
C ASN A 470 0.62 -5.05 -40.35
N ALA A 471 -0.36 -5.44 -41.18
CA ALA A 471 -1.78 -5.36 -40.84
C ALA A 471 -2.29 -3.94 -40.51
N MET A 472 -1.86 -2.95 -41.29
CA MET A 472 -2.21 -1.53 -41.08
C MET A 472 -3.71 -1.30 -40.90
N VAL A 473 -4.55 -1.99 -41.70
CA VAL A 473 -6.03 -1.92 -41.59
C VAL A 473 -6.52 -2.31 -40.18
N ARG A 474 -5.93 -3.33 -39.58
CA ARG A 474 -6.30 -3.78 -38.23
C ARG A 474 -5.86 -2.77 -37.15
N HIS A 475 -4.67 -2.14 -37.31
CA HIS A 475 -4.19 -1.14 -36.36
C HIS A 475 -4.95 0.19 -36.48
N ALA A 476 -5.40 0.54 -37.66
CA ALA A 476 -6.16 1.76 -37.94
C ALA A 476 -7.64 1.69 -37.52
N GLY A 477 -8.26 0.49 -37.57
CA GLY A 477 -9.65 0.23 -37.18
C GLY A 477 -9.84 0.01 -35.70
#